data_eb5b44665336708a86baf90f5a056df7
#
_entry.id   eb5b44665336708a86baf90f5a056df7
#
_cell.length_a   1.000
_cell.length_b   1.000
_cell.length_c   1.000
_cell.angle_alpha   90.00
_cell.angle_beta   90.00
_cell.angle_gamma   90.00
#
_symmetry.space_group_name_H-M   'P 1'
#
loop_
_entity.id
_entity.type
_entity.pdbx_description
1 polymer ?
#
loop_
_entity_poly.entity_id
_entity_poly.type
_entity_poly.pdbx_seq_one_letter_code
_entity_poly.pdbx_strand_id
1 'polypeptide(L)'
;MLKASCLVFLALFAAGCRQDMADLQPRYQPLQKTDFFEDHQASRLPVTGTVAYGRSFTKADPDFLREDRHLYEGKAADGLFAQTFPFEITKADLDRGKQRFEAYCSMCHNYRGDGNGMIVRRGLTKPNSFHQDDVRRKPVGYYYSVISNGFGSMGSYAASISVRDRWRIVAYIRALQYSQNVPLAEVPAEKRSELDKKADAKSTGGHSTGGHQAGGGH
;
A
#
# COMPACT_ATOMS: atom_id res chain seq x y z
N MET A 1 49.04 -35.63 20.86
CA MET A 1 48.02 -35.88 19.81
C MET A 1 46.76 -35.00 19.99
N LEU A 2 46.24 -34.87 21.21
CA LEU A 2 45.01 -34.09 21.48
C LEU A 2 45.09 -32.60 21.08
N LYS A 3 46.27 -31.96 21.33
CA LYS A 3 46.48 -30.52 20.98
C LYS A 3 46.51 -30.26 19.47
N ALA A 4 47.03 -31.20 18.66
CA ALA A 4 47.04 -31.06 17.20
C ALA A 4 45.63 -31.24 16.61
N SER A 5 44.82 -32.15 17.17
CA SER A 5 43.43 -32.34 16.75
C SER A 5 42.55 -31.13 17.03
N CYS A 6 42.70 -30.46 18.20
CA CYS A 6 42.00 -29.24 18.51
C CYS A 6 42.33 -28.08 17.54
N LEU A 7 43.60 -27.94 17.14
CA LEU A 7 44.01 -26.91 16.19
C LEU A 7 43.43 -27.13 14.77
N VAL A 8 43.35 -28.39 14.33
CA VAL A 8 42.72 -28.74 13.04
C VAL A 8 41.23 -28.48 13.08
N PHE A 9 40.53 -28.82 14.17
CA PHE A 9 39.11 -28.48 14.32
C PHE A 9 38.86 -26.98 14.35
N LEU A 10 39.69 -26.19 15.04
CA LEU A 10 39.58 -24.74 15.08
C LEU A 10 39.80 -24.10 13.70
N ALA A 11 40.77 -24.60 12.94
CA ALA A 11 41.04 -24.15 11.57
C ALA A 11 39.90 -24.47 10.59
N LEU A 12 39.27 -25.65 10.74
CA LEU A 12 38.09 -26.02 9.94
C LEU A 12 36.86 -25.14 10.26
N PHE A 13 36.66 -24.79 11.54
CA PHE A 13 35.59 -23.86 11.90
C PHE A 13 35.83 -22.44 11.42
N ALA A 14 37.08 -21.95 11.40
CA ALA A 14 37.42 -20.62 10.85
C ALA A 14 37.26 -20.53 9.32
N ALA A 15 37.45 -21.64 8.60
CA ALA A 15 37.28 -21.70 7.15
C ALA A 15 35.81 -21.77 6.72
N GLY A 16 34.85 -22.03 7.63
CA GLY A 16 33.43 -22.13 7.35
C GLY A 16 32.66 -20.79 7.34
N CYS A 17 33.27 -19.72 7.87
CA CYS A 17 32.65 -18.39 7.86
C CYS A 17 32.78 -17.73 6.49
N ARG A 18 31.91 -18.08 5.57
CA ARG A 18 31.83 -17.47 4.23
C ARG A 18 30.77 -16.38 4.24
N GLN A 19 31.19 -15.13 3.98
CA GLN A 19 30.29 -13.97 3.92
C GLN A 19 29.96 -13.63 2.45
N ASP A 20 29.43 -14.60 1.71
CA ASP A 20 29.14 -14.43 0.28
C ASP A 20 28.09 -13.33 -0.01
N MET A 21 27.30 -12.96 1.01
CA MET A 21 26.25 -11.95 0.87
C MET A 21 26.61 -10.58 1.46
N ALA A 22 27.76 -10.45 2.14
CA ALA A 22 28.15 -9.19 2.78
C ALA A 22 28.80 -8.21 1.81
N ASP A 23 29.46 -8.71 0.76
CA ASP A 23 30.09 -7.90 -0.26
C ASP A 23 29.59 -8.36 -1.65
N LEU A 24 28.43 -7.85 -2.04
CA LEU A 24 27.91 -7.98 -3.38
C LEU A 24 28.95 -7.36 -4.32
N GLN A 25 29.49 -8.15 -5.20
CA GLN A 25 30.57 -7.86 -6.12
C GLN A 25 30.74 -6.37 -6.42
N PRO A 26 31.91 -5.76 -6.16
CA PRO A 26 32.14 -4.31 -6.24
C PRO A 26 31.60 -3.63 -7.50
N ARG A 27 31.64 -4.30 -8.64
CA ARG A 27 31.14 -3.79 -9.93
C ARG A 27 29.61 -3.52 -9.97
N TYR A 28 28.84 -4.01 -9.00
CA TYR A 28 27.38 -3.82 -8.95
C TYR A 28 26.93 -2.79 -7.91
N GLN A 29 27.88 -2.20 -7.19
CA GLN A 29 27.54 -1.13 -6.24
C GLN A 29 27.63 0.23 -6.94
N PRO A 30 26.49 0.91 -7.21
CA PRO A 30 26.51 2.16 -7.98
C PRO A 30 27.33 3.27 -7.32
N LEU A 31 27.47 3.23 -6.01
CA LEU A 31 28.18 4.24 -5.21
C LEU A 31 29.62 3.80 -4.84
N GLN A 32 30.11 2.70 -5.40
CA GLN A 32 31.45 2.23 -5.11
C GLN A 32 32.50 3.19 -5.67
N LYS A 33 33.58 3.36 -4.93
CA LYS A 33 34.76 4.06 -5.41
C LYS A 33 35.51 3.22 -6.44
N THR A 34 36.04 3.88 -7.45
CA THR A 34 36.92 3.28 -8.47
C THR A 34 38.04 4.23 -8.82
N ASP A 35 39.20 3.70 -9.09
CA ASP A 35 40.34 4.48 -9.58
C ASP A 35 40.39 4.58 -11.12
N PHE A 36 39.40 3.97 -11.79
CA PHE A 36 39.32 3.96 -13.25
C PHE A 36 38.86 5.31 -13.82
N PHE A 37 38.08 6.09 -13.08
CA PHE A 37 37.62 7.42 -13.48
C PHE A 37 38.14 8.50 -12.54
N GLU A 38 38.42 9.69 -13.10
CA GLU A 38 38.95 10.84 -12.34
C GLU A 38 38.03 11.28 -11.17
N ASP A 39 36.72 11.10 -11.32
CA ASP A 39 35.73 11.41 -10.26
C ASP A 39 35.59 10.32 -9.19
N HIS A 40 36.39 9.27 -9.29
CA HIS A 40 36.38 8.10 -8.40
C HIS A 40 35.01 7.44 -8.20
N GLN A 41 34.07 7.60 -9.15
CA GLN A 41 32.73 7.01 -9.07
C GLN A 41 32.60 5.87 -10.09
N ALA A 42 32.19 4.69 -9.63
CA ALA A 42 31.90 3.55 -10.49
C ALA A 42 30.62 3.78 -11.34
N SER A 43 29.66 4.49 -10.76
CA SER A 43 28.42 4.83 -11.45
C SER A 43 28.59 6.08 -12.30
N ARG A 44 28.22 5.99 -13.56
CA ARG A 44 28.30 7.12 -14.50
C ARG A 44 26.95 7.83 -14.58
N LEU A 45 27.01 9.17 -14.67
CA LEU A 45 25.82 9.94 -14.99
C LEU A 45 25.36 9.63 -16.41
N PRO A 46 24.05 9.60 -16.67
CA PRO A 46 23.52 9.48 -18.03
C PRO A 46 24.11 10.57 -18.95
N VAL A 47 24.23 10.27 -20.23
CA VAL A 47 24.66 11.25 -21.24
C VAL A 47 23.69 12.44 -21.21
N THR A 48 24.22 13.65 -21.28
CA THR A 48 23.39 14.87 -21.30
C THR A 48 22.33 14.79 -22.39
N GLY A 49 21.06 15.08 -22.03
CA GLY A 49 19.91 14.95 -22.91
C GLY A 49 19.24 13.57 -22.90
N THR A 50 19.76 12.60 -22.13
CA THR A 50 19.11 11.31 -21.95
C THR A 50 17.88 11.45 -21.06
N VAL A 51 16.72 10.98 -21.57
CA VAL A 51 15.47 10.88 -20.80
C VAL A 51 15.27 9.43 -20.41
N ALA A 52 15.06 9.18 -19.12
CA ALA A 52 14.82 7.84 -18.63
C ALA A 52 13.51 7.27 -19.19
N TYR A 53 13.58 6.07 -19.78
CA TYR A 53 12.39 5.40 -20.27
C TYR A 53 11.64 4.72 -19.13
N GLY A 54 10.42 5.19 -18.87
CA GLY A 54 9.35 4.40 -18.24
C GLY A 54 9.47 4.05 -16.77
N ARG A 55 10.37 4.64 -15.98
CA ARG A 55 10.42 4.33 -14.54
C ARG A 55 10.75 5.51 -13.66
N SER A 56 9.97 5.56 -12.58
CA SER A 56 10.19 6.34 -11.38
C SER A 56 10.27 7.85 -11.60
N PHE A 57 9.15 8.45 -11.42
CA PHE A 57 9.04 9.89 -11.23
C PHE A 57 9.60 10.25 -9.85
N THR A 58 10.92 10.41 -9.77
CA THR A 58 11.56 11.03 -8.61
C THR A 58 11.41 12.54 -8.69
N LYS A 59 11.74 13.25 -7.63
CA LYS A 59 11.75 14.74 -7.65
C LYS A 59 12.69 15.33 -8.73
N ALA A 60 13.55 14.52 -9.30
CA ALA A 60 14.51 14.89 -10.35
C ALA A 60 13.97 14.74 -11.77
N ASP A 61 12.72 14.25 -11.93
CA ASP A 61 12.15 14.12 -13.28
C ASP A 61 11.93 15.50 -13.92
N PRO A 62 12.23 15.64 -15.22
CA PRO A 62 12.00 16.89 -15.95
C PRO A 62 10.56 17.36 -15.84
N ASP A 63 10.38 18.67 -15.68
CA ASP A 63 9.05 19.27 -15.48
C ASP A 63 8.05 18.91 -16.59
N PHE A 64 8.51 18.73 -17.84
CA PHE A 64 7.63 18.35 -18.96
C PHE A 64 6.95 16.97 -18.75
N LEU A 65 7.54 16.04 -17.98
CA LEU A 65 6.91 14.77 -17.65
C LEU A 65 5.82 14.91 -16.58
N ARG A 66 5.70 16.09 -15.98
CA ARG A 66 4.73 16.43 -14.93
C ARG A 66 3.71 17.47 -15.37
N GLU A 67 3.66 17.82 -16.64
CA GLU A 67 2.70 18.80 -17.17
C GLU A 67 1.26 18.45 -16.79
N ASP A 68 0.91 17.17 -16.85
CA ASP A 68 -0.39 16.69 -16.33
C ASP A 68 -0.33 16.46 -14.82
N ARG A 69 -0.46 17.53 -14.06
CA ARG A 69 -0.49 17.49 -12.60
C ARG A 69 -1.65 16.65 -12.05
N HIS A 70 -2.75 16.56 -12.79
CA HIS A 70 -3.87 15.71 -12.41
C HIS A 70 -3.46 14.24 -12.43
N LEU A 71 -2.86 13.78 -13.50
CA LEU A 71 -2.42 12.39 -13.67
C LEU A 71 -1.26 12.02 -12.72
N TYR A 72 -0.25 12.86 -12.61
CA TYR A 72 1.01 12.52 -11.93
C TYR A 72 1.07 12.93 -10.45
N GLU A 73 0.31 13.95 -10.03
CA GLU A 73 0.33 14.45 -8.65
C GLU A 73 -1.03 14.29 -7.94
N GLY A 74 -2.11 14.00 -8.67
CA GLY A 74 -3.47 13.98 -8.12
C GLY A 74 -4.01 15.36 -7.79
N LYS A 75 -3.53 16.40 -8.49
CA LYS A 75 -3.91 17.79 -8.24
C LYS A 75 -4.67 18.39 -9.41
N ALA A 76 -5.70 19.18 -9.11
CA ALA A 76 -6.41 20.01 -10.08
C ALA A 76 -5.60 21.26 -10.44
N ALA A 77 -6.08 22.03 -11.42
CA ALA A 77 -5.41 23.23 -11.91
C ALA A 77 -5.20 24.31 -10.82
N ASP A 78 -6.09 24.36 -9.81
CA ASP A 78 -6.02 25.26 -8.66
C ASP A 78 -4.97 24.82 -7.61
N GLY A 79 -4.30 23.68 -7.84
CA GLY A 79 -3.32 23.10 -6.90
C GLY A 79 -3.92 22.31 -5.75
N LEU A 80 -5.23 22.22 -5.61
CA LEU A 80 -5.91 21.38 -4.64
C LEU A 80 -5.94 19.92 -5.10
N PHE A 81 -6.31 19.02 -4.21
CA PHE A 81 -6.49 17.61 -4.58
C PHE A 81 -7.67 17.44 -5.53
N ALA A 82 -7.44 16.76 -6.64
CA ALA A 82 -8.44 16.52 -7.68
C ALA A 82 -9.63 15.73 -7.13
N GLN A 83 -10.84 16.19 -7.49
CA GLN A 83 -12.10 15.55 -7.13
C GLN A 83 -12.49 14.44 -8.11
N THR A 84 -11.93 14.47 -9.32
CA THR A 84 -12.24 13.57 -10.44
C THR A 84 -11.04 12.70 -10.79
N PHE A 85 -11.28 11.63 -11.53
CA PHE A 85 -10.21 10.81 -12.11
C PHE A 85 -9.67 11.47 -13.38
N PRO A 86 -8.36 11.30 -13.70
CA PRO A 86 -7.75 11.88 -14.90
C PRO A 86 -8.12 11.12 -16.19
N PHE A 87 -8.85 10.03 -16.08
CA PHE A 87 -9.37 9.24 -17.21
C PHE A 87 -10.66 8.52 -16.79
N GLU A 88 -11.43 8.07 -17.77
CA GLU A 88 -12.64 7.30 -17.53
C GLU A 88 -12.31 5.94 -16.89
N ILE A 89 -13.04 5.60 -15.82
CA ILE A 89 -12.86 4.35 -15.08
C ILE A 89 -13.79 3.29 -15.64
N THR A 90 -13.23 2.29 -16.26
CA THR A 90 -13.94 1.13 -16.80
C THR A 90 -14.03 -0.01 -15.77
N LYS A 91 -14.88 -1.01 -16.08
CA LYS A 91 -14.91 -2.25 -15.27
C LYS A 91 -13.53 -2.94 -15.22
N ALA A 92 -12.80 -2.96 -16.33
CA ALA A 92 -11.46 -3.54 -16.39
C ALA A 92 -10.47 -2.78 -15.49
N ASP A 93 -10.60 -1.46 -15.36
CA ASP A 93 -9.78 -0.65 -14.45
C ASP A 93 -10.12 -0.97 -12.98
N LEU A 94 -11.39 -1.20 -12.65
CA LEU A 94 -11.80 -1.63 -11.30
C LEU A 94 -11.28 -3.03 -10.97
N ASP A 95 -11.38 -3.99 -11.88
CA ASP A 95 -10.88 -5.35 -11.70
C ASP A 95 -9.34 -5.33 -11.50
N ARG A 96 -8.65 -4.54 -12.30
CA ARG A 96 -7.20 -4.31 -12.14
C ARG A 96 -6.87 -3.61 -10.83
N GLY A 97 -7.63 -2.60 -10.44
CA GLY A 97 -7.50 -1.88 -9.17
C GLY A 97 -7.66 -2.83 -7.97
N LYS A 98 -8.66 -3.71 -8.01
CA LYS A 98 -8.86 -4.79 -7.03
C LYS A 98 -7.63 -5.68 -6.91
N GLN A 99 -7.14 -6.21 -8.03
CA GLN A 99 -5.97 -7.07 -8.06
C GLN A 99 -4.75 -6.40 -7.43
N ARG A 100 -4.51 -5.13 -7.74
CA ARG A 100 -3.39 -4.36 -7.17
C ARG A 100 -3.59 -4.02 -5.70
N PHE A 101 -4.79 -3.65 -5.31
CA PHE A 101 -5.14 -3.43 -3.91
C PHE A 101 -4.92 -4.69 -3.07
N GLU A 102 -5.37 -5.83 -3.55
CA GLU A 102 -5.18 -7.11 -2.85
C GLU A 102 -3.71 -7.48 -2.69
N ALA A 103 -2.88 -7.19 -3.71
CA ALA A 103 -1.45 -7.51 -3.69
C ALA A 103 -0.62 -6.58 -2.78
N TYR A 104 -0.93 -5.28 -2.74
CA TYR A 104 -0.07 -4.29 -2.08
C TYR A 104 -0.67 -3.66 -0.82
N CYS A 105 -2.00 -3.57 -0.72
CA CYS A 105 -2.69 -2.78 0.30
C CYS A 105 -3.38 -3.63 1.35
N SER A 106 -3.93 -4.80 0.96
CA SER A 106 -4.79 -5.63 1.82
C SER A 106 -4.10 -6.12 3.08
N MET A 107 -2.77 -6.29 3.04
CA MET A 107 -2.00 -6.76 4.20
C MET A 107 -2.10 -5.82 5.41
N CYS A 108 -2.23 -4.51 5.18
CA CYS A 108 -2.46 -3.50 6.22
C CYS A 108 -3.91 -3.08 6.29
N HIS A 109 -4.54 -2.78 5.14
CA HIS A 109 -5.89 -2.22 5.06
C HIS A 109 -7.01 -3.25 5.09
N ASN A 110 -6.70 -4.55 5.02
CA ASN A 110 -7.66 -5.66 4.85
C ASN A 110 -8.39 -5.60 3.50
N TYR A 111 -8.93 -6.74 3.05
CA TYR A 111 -9.71 -6.85 1.80
C TYR A 111 -10.97 -5.96 1.79
N ARG A 112 -11.52 -5.67 2.97
CA ARG A 112 -12.69 -4.79 3.14
C ARG A 112 -12.35 -3.32 3.35
N GLY A 113 -11.07 -2.97 3.50
CA GLY A 113 -10.65 -1.60 3.74
C GLY A 113 -10.92 -1.08 5.16
N ASP A 114 -11.15 -1.95 6.13
CA ASP A 114 -11.43 -1.61 7.53
C ASP A 114 -10.17 -1.35 8.37
N GLY A 115 -9.00 -1.49 7.77
CA GLY A 115 -7.71 -1.30 8.43
C GLY A 115 -7.28 -2.45 9.34
N ASN A 116 -8.00 -3.58 9.35
CA ASN A 116 -7.66 -4.74 10.19
C ASN A 116 -6.96 -5.85 9.40
N GLY A 117 -5.91 -5.47 8.66
CA GLY A 117 -5.12 -6.40 7.85
C GLY A 117 -4.27 -7.36 8.67
N MET A 118 -3.70 -8.34 7.99
CA MET A 118 -2.92 -9.41 8.65
C MET A 118 -1.74 -8.88 9.46
N ILE A 119 -1.03 -7.89 8.95
CA ILE A 119 0.15 -7.31 9.62
C ILE A 119 -0.27 -6.49 10.85
N VAL A 120 -1.41 -5.79 10.77
CA VAL A 120 -1.97 -5.04 11.90
C VAL A 120 -2.30 -5.97 13.06
N ARG A 121 -2.90 -7.13 12.78
CA ARG A 121 -3.17 -8.15 13.79
C ARG A 121 -1.91 -8.76 14.42
N ARG A 122 -0.75 -8.51 13.83
CA ARG A 122 0.57 -8.93 14.32
C ARG A 122 1.38 -7.80 14.95
N GLY A 123 0.75 -6.65 15.23
CA GLY A 123 1.35 -5.57 16.01
C GLY A 123 1.70 -4.29 15.25
N LEU A 124 1.44 -4.22 13.93
CA LEU A 124 1.60 -2.96 13.21
C LEU A 124 0.48 -1.97 13.59
N THR A 125 0.80 -0.68 13.62
CA THR A 125 -0.20 0.38 13.86
C THR A 125 -1.34 0.29 12.84
N LYS A 126 -2.58 0.27 13.34
CA LYS A 126 -3.77 0.16 12.51
C LYS A 126 -3.97 1.43 11.69
N PRO A 127 -4.05 1.35 10.34
CA PRO A 127 -4.44 2.47 9.52
C PRO A 127 -5.94 2.79 9.69
N ASN A 128 -6.31 4.03 9.37
CA ASN A 128 -7.71 4.44 9.36
C ASN A 128 -8.52 3.58 8.39
N SER A 129 -9.73 3.23 8.80
CA SER A 129 -10.68 2.56 7.91
C SER A 129 -11.09 3.50 6.77
N PHE A 130 -11.17 2.97 5.54
CA PHE A 130 -11.70 3.73 4.41
C PHE A 130 -13.17 4.11 4.55
N HIS A 131 -13.88 3.49 5.50
CA HIS A 131 -15.32 3.70 5.72
C HIS A 131 -15.63 4.80 6.73
N GLN A 132 -14.62 5.38 7.40
CA GLN A 132 -14.81 6.54 8.27
C GLN A 132 -15.25 7.76 7.45
N ASP A 133 -16.14 8.57 8.00
CA ASP A 133 -16.76 9.69 7.29
C ASP A 133 -15.77 10.75 6.85
N ASP A 134 -14.78 11.07 7.68
CA ASP A 134 -13.71 12.01 7.36
C ASP A 134 -12.80 11.47 6.25
N VAL A 135 -12.54 10.16 6.23
CA VAL A 135 -11.77 9.50 5.18
C VAL A 135 -12.57 9.45 3.89
N ARG A 136 -13.85 9.03 3.91
CA ARG A 136 -14.71 8.97 2.71
C ARG A 136 -14.86 10.30 2.00
N ARG A 137 -14.89 11.42 2.75
CA ARG A 137 -14.98 12.79 2.19
C ARG A 137 -13.72 13.28 1.50
N LYS A 138 -12.56 12.62 1.67
CA LYS A 138 -11.32 13.04 1.00
C LYS A 138 -11.45 12.87 -0.52
N PRO A 139 -10.93 13.80 -1.33
CA PRO A 139 -10.95 13.71 -2.79
C PRO A 139 -10.11 12.54 -3.32
N VAL A 140 -10.35 12.12 -4.56
CA VAL A 140 -9.61 11.00 -5.18
C VAL A 140 -8.12 11.30 -5.31
N GLY A 141 -7.77 12.55 -5.61
CA GLY A 141 -6.38 12.99 -5.68
C GLY A 141 -5.63 12.89 -4.35
N TYR A 142 -6.32 13.02 -3.22
CA TYR A 142 -5.72 12.79 -1.91
C TYR A 142 -5.23 11.34 -1.76
N TYR A 143 -6.06 10.36 -2.10
CA TYR A 143 -5.67 8.95 -2.04
C TYR A 143 -4.51 8.64 -2.97
N TYR A 144 -4.55 9.19 -4.19
CA TYR A 144 -3.45 9.06 -5.14
C TYR A 144 -2.15 9.62 -4.57
N SER A 145 -2.19 10.80 -3.96
CA SER A 145 -1.03 11.44 -3.33
C SER A 145 -0.49 10.62 -2.16
N VAL A 146 -1.37 10.08 -1.31
CA VAL A 146 -0.97 9.21 -0.19
C VAL A 146 -0.27 7.94 -0.70
N ILE A 147 -0.82 7.27 -1.72
CA ILE A 147 -0.19 6.09 -2.31
C ILE A 147 1.17 6.44 -2.93
N SER A 148 1.27 7.61 -3.57
CA SER A 148 2.47 8.03 -4.29
C SER A 148 3.59 8.50 -3.37
N ASN A 149 3.27 9.24 -2.32
CA ASN A 149 4.25 9.91 -1.48
C ASN A 149 4.39 9.26 -0.10
N GLY A 150 3.45 8.40 0.28
CA GLY A 150 3.33 7.92 1.65
C GLY A 150 2.60 8.91 2.57
N PHE A 151 2.22 8.45 3.76
CA PHE A 151 1.61 9.28 4.80
C PHE A 151 1.84 8.65 6.18
N GLY A 152 2.44 9.39 7.10
CA GLY A 152 2.77 8.90 8.43
C GLY A 152 3.69 7.67 8.35
N SER A 153 3.24 6.53 8.88
CA SER A 153 3.97 5.26 8.82
C SER A 153 3.82 4.51 7.49
N MET A 154 2.92 4.95 6.61
CA MET A 154 2.75 4.36 5.28
C MET A 154 3.84 4.86 4.33
N GLY A 155 4.68 3.96 3.83
CA GLY A 155 5.71 4.29 2.84
C GLY A 155 5.14 4.61 1.45
N SER A 156 5.95 5.26 0.61
CA SER A 156 5.63 5.53 -0.79
C SER A 156 5.61 4.23 -1.62
N TYR A 157 4.61 4.11 -2.48
CA TYR A 157 4.50 3.01 -3.46
C TYR A 157 4.82 3.45 -4.90
N ALA A 158 5.35 4.68 -5.09
CA ALA A 158 5.65 5.21 -6.42
C ALA A 158 6.62 4.35 -7.23
N ALA A 159 7.61 3.74 -6.57
CA ALA A 159 8.59 2.87 -7.21
C ALA A 159 8.02 1.50 -7.61
N SER A 160 6.98 1.00 -6.91
CA SER A 160 6.46 -0.35 -7.08
C SER A 160 5.18 -0.41 -7.92
N ILE A 161 4.41 0.68 -7.96
CA ILE A 161 3.10 0.73 -8.60
C ILE A 161 3.07 1.85 -9.63
N SER A 162 2.74 1.50 -10.89
CA SER A 162 2.65 2.48 -11.98
C SER A 162 1.62 3.57 -11.69
N VAL A 163 1.79 4.75 -12.30
CA VAL A 163 0.86 5.90 -12.18
C VAL A 163 -0.58 5.46 -12.41
N ARG A 164 -0.83 4.74 -13.51
CA ARG A 164 -2.18 4.30 -13.87
C ARG A 164 -2.75 3.28 -12.89
N ASP A 165 -1.93 2.33 -12.41
CA ASP A 165 -2.39 1.36 -11.42
C ASP A 165 -2.67 2.00 -10.05
N ARG A 166 -1.98 3.07 -9.66
CA ARG A 166 -2.31 3.85 -8.44
C ARG A 166 -3.72 4.46 -8.54
N TRP A 167 -4.09 5.06 -9.68
CA TRP A 167 -5.43 5.56 -9.91
C TRP A 167 -6.49 4.45 -9.94
N ARG A 168 -6.17 3.28 -10.50
CA ARG A 168 -7.05 2.10 -10.46
C ARG A 168 -7.30 1.60 -9.04
N ILE A 169 -6.27 1.62 -8.20
CA ILE A 169 -6.41 1.31 -6.76
C ILE A 169 -7.34 2.33 -6.10
N VAL A 170 -7.20 3.62 -6.38
CA VAL A 170 -8.11 4.65 -5.85
C VAL A 170 -9.55 4.41 -6.29
N ALA A 171 -9.77 4.04 -7.56
CA ALA A 171 -11.09 3.70 -8.06
C ALA A 171 -11.68 2.48 -7.31
N TYR A 172 -10.89 1.46 -7.05
CA TYR A 172 -11.33 0.32 -6.26
C TYR A 172 -11.62 0.69 -4.80
N ILE A 173 -10.83 1.56 -4.16
CA ILE A 173 -11.13 2.09 -2.82
C ILE A 173 -12.49 2.79 -2.81
N ARG A 174 -12.81 3.59 -3.83
CA ARG A 174 -14.13 4.21 -3.97
C ARG A 174 -15.26 3.19 -4.10
N ALA A 175 -15.04 2.12 -4.87
CA ALA A 175 -15.99 1.03 -4.96
C ALA A 175 -16.20 0.31 -3.60
N LEU A 176 -15.14 0.09 -2.83
CA LEU A 176 -15.24 -0.46 -1.47
C LEU A 176 -16.04 0.47 -0.54
N GLN A 177 -15.78 1.77 -0.58
CA GLN A 177 -16.52 2.76 0.20
C GLN A 177 -17.99 2.78 -0.15
N TYR A 178 -18.31 2.75 -1.45
CA TYR A 178 -19.67 2.70 -1.96
C TYR A 178 -20.38 1.41 -1.52
N SER A 179 -19.74 0.26 -1.65
CA SER A 179 -20.33 -1.05 -1.33
C SER A 179 -20.84 -1.17 0.12
N GLN A 180 -20.27 -0.41 1.05
CA GLN A 180 -20.66 -0.43 2.46
C GLN A 180 -21.51 0.79 2.87
N ASN A 181 -21.76 1.72 1.95
CA ASN A 181 -22.49 2.96 2.23
C ASN A 181 -23.44 3.32 1.08
N VAL A 182 -24.04 2.31 0.45
CA VAL A 182 -25.03 2.51 -0.63
C VAL A 182 -26.27 3.19 -0.05
N PRO A 183 -26.71 4.32 -0.62
CA PRO A 183 -27.99 4.92 -0.25
C PRO A 183 -29.13 3.93 -0.50
N LEU A 184 -30.08 3.81 0.45
CA LEU A 184 -31.18 2.86 0.32
C LEU A 184 -32.01 3.08 -0.96
N ALA A 185 -32.07 4.32 -1.45
CA ALA A 185 -32.74 4.68 -2.70
C ALA A 185 -32.11 4.01 -3.94
N GLU A 186 -30.83 3.70 -3.90
CA GLU A 186 -30.07 3.08 -5.01
C GLU A 186 -30.08 1.55 -4.94
N VAL A 187 -30.58 0.97 -3.84
CA VAL A 187 -30.73 -0.48 -3.72
C VAL A 187 -31.93 -0.94 -4.54
N PRO A 188 -31.79 -1.97 -5.42
CA PRO A 188 -32.90 -2.51 -6.17
C PRO A 188 -34.08 -2.89 -5.27
N ALA A 189 -35.32 -2.60 -5.68
CA ALA A 189 -36.51 -2.76 -4.86
C ALA A 189 -36.68 -4.20 -4.33
N GLU A 190 -36.36 -5.19 -5.15
CA GLU A 190 -36.39 -6.61 -4.78
C GLU A 190 -35.43 -6.97 -3.65
N LYS A 191 -34.32 -6.21 -3.51
CA LYS A 191 -33.34 -6.44 -2.44
C LYS A 191 -33.62 -5.66 -1.17
N ARG A 192 -34.42 -4.59 -1.23
CA ARG A 192 -34.79 -3.81 -0.03
C ARG A 192 -35.59 -4.66 0.96
N SER A 193 -36.54 -5.45 0.49
CA SER A 193 -37.35 -6.35 1.33
C SER A 193 -36.51 -7.42 2.06
N GLU A 194 -35.39 -7.85 1.48
CA GLU A 194 -34.46 -8.77 2.16
C GLU A 194 -33.66 -8.04 3.28
N LEU A 195 -33.34 -6.77 3.10
CA LEU A 195 -32.66 -5.96 4.11
C LEU A 195 -33.57 -5.71 5.31
N ASP A 196 -34.85 -5.39 5.07
CA ASP A 196 -35.84 -5.17 6.13
C ASP A 196 -36.02 -6.44 6.97
N LYS A 197 -36.20 -7.60 6.36
CA LYS A 197 -36.26 -8.89 7.05
C LYS A 197 -35.05 -9.19 7.91
N LYS A 198 -33.83 -8.83 7.46
CA LYS A 198 -32.59 -9.01 8.23
C LYS A 198 -32.49 -8.02 9.39
N ALA A 199 -33.00 -6.80 9.23
CA ALA A 199 -33.05 -5.81 10.28
C ALA A 199 -34.00 -6.26 11.43
N ASP A 200 -35.18 -6.75 11.09
CA ASP A 200 -36.17 -7.27 12.03
C ASP A 200 -35.68 -8.51 12.79
N ALA A 201 -35.05 -9.45 12.09
CA ALA A 201 -34.45 -10.64 12.70
C ALA A 201 -33.32 -10.32 13.69
N LYS A 202 -32.58 -9.24 13.48
CA LYS A 202 -31.53 -8.77 14.39
C LYS A 202 -32.11 -8.05 15.62
N SER A 203 -33.24 -7.35 15.49
CA SER A 203 -33.92 -6.66 16.60
C SER A 203 -34.59 -7.63 17.55
N THR A 204 -35.12 -8.76 17.05
CA THR A 204 -35.81 -9.78 17.86
C THR A 204 -34.87 -10.75 18.59
N GLY A 205 -33.61 -10.89 18.14
CA GLY A 205 -32.59 -11.78 18.76
C GLY A 205 -31.81 -11.18 19.94
N GLY A 206 -32.05 -9.94 20.33
CA GLY A 206 -31.24 -9.17 21.29
C GLY A 206 -31.75 -9.09 22.73
N HIS A 207 -32.83 -9.80 23.12
CA HIS A 207 -33.37 -9.73 24.46
C HIS A 207 -33.40 -11.11 25.14
N SER A 208 -32.22 -11.67 25.45
CA SER A 208 -32.08 -12.75 26.45
C SER A 208 -31.52 -12.12 27.72
N THR A 209 -32.43 -11.72 28.60
CA THR A 209 -32.15 -11.33 29.99
C THR A 209 -31.59 -12.55 30.72
N GLY A 210 -30.29 -12.60 30.87
CA GLY A 210 -29.62 -13.49 31.83
C GLY A 210 -29.90 -12.99 33.26
N GLY A 211 -30.92 -13.54 33.90
CA GLY A 211 -31.19 -13.33 35.30
C GLY A 211 -30.04 -13.85 36.16
N HIS A 212 -29.33 -12.97 36.82
CA HIS A 212 -28.40 -13.30 37.90
C HIS A 212 -29.25 -13.61 39.14
N GLN A 213 -29.37 -14.90 39.47
CA GLN A 213 -29.78 -15.32 40.81
C GLN A 213 -28.61 -15.14 41.75
N ALA A 214 -28.76 -14.23 42.70
CA ALA A 214 -27.96 -14.16 43.89
C ALA A 214 -28.34 -15.32 44.82
N GLY A 215 -27.43 -16.25 45.00
CA GLY A 215 -27.49 -17.31 46.04
C GLY A 215 -26.48 -16.97 47.12
N GLY A 216 -26.97 -16.50 48.26
CA GLY A 216 -26.19 -16.36 49.47
C GLY A 216 -26.10 -17.71 50.23
N GLY A 217 -25.09 -17.84 51.10
CA GLY A 217 -25.13 -18.80 52.18
C GLY A 217 -23.78 -19.48 52.44
N HIS A 218 -23.25 -19.16 53.60
CA HIS A 218 -22.25 -19.80 54.46
C HIS A 218 -20.78 -19.68 54.08
#